data_fcf3a8b72ce525d03ed23c813185a238
#
_entry.id   fcf3a8b72ce525d03ed23c813185a238
#
_cell.length_a   1.000
_cell.length_b   1.000
_cell.length_c   1.000
_cell.angle_alpha   90.00
_cell.angle_beta   90.00
_cell.angle_gamma   90.00
#
_symmetry.space_group_name_H-M   'P 1'
#
loop_
_entity.id
_entity.type
_entity.pdbx_description
1 polymer ?
#
loop_
_entity_poly.entity_id
_entity_poly.type
_entity_poly.pdbx_seq_one_letter_code
_entity_poly.pdbx_strand_id
1 'polypeptide(L)'
;MISNDVEFSFEIYLYGAIMTTPLTLGFSPCPNDTFMFYPLVHGLVDTVGISYKERLEDVETLNQLALKGELDVTKVSYHALGHIRDEYALLRSGSALGRGCGPLLVTKDAIDPADLRGRTIAIPGRLTTALLLLRLFDPTLKNFIVMPFNEIMDAVLIGNVDAGVIIHESRFTYQGFGLHKMLDLGEWWERESGLPIPLGGIVAKRSLGAGTIDAIERALRDGVAYSRANPASAAHYIHEHAQEMNEEVCSAHIGLYVNDFSSDLGDEGIRAIQCLLDRAEMAGIIPVSTVPFFN
;
A
#
# COMPACT_ATOMS: atom_id res chain seq x y z
N MET A 1 49.73 -8.68 -51.76
CA MET A 1 48.29 -8.42 -51.58
C MET A 1 47.87 -9.16 -50.33
N ILE A 2 47.82 -8.44 -49.24
CA ILE A 2 47.49 -8.98 -47.91
C ILE A 2 46.13 -8.41 -47.60
N SER A 3 45.11 -9.29 -47.55
CA SER A 3 43.72 -8.96 -47.13
C SER A 3 43.67 -8.93 -45.62
N ASN A 4 43.37 -7.76 -45.06
CA ASN A 4 43.05 -7.62 -43.62
C ASN A 4 41.57 -7.71 -43.47
N ASP A 5 41.05 -8.89 -43.11
CA ASP A 5 39.71 -9.03 -42.60
C ASP A 5 39.72 -8.74 -41.10
N VAL A 6 39.18 -7.59 -40.72
CA VAL A 6 38.94 -7.23 -39.32
C VAL A 6 37.52 -7.77 -38.98
N GLU A 7 37.51 -8.91 -38.32
CA GLU A 7 36.27 -9.40 -37.66
C GLU A 7 35.93 -8.47 -36.49
N PHE A 8 34.83 -7.73 -36.63
CA PHE A 8 34.19 -7.03 -35.51
C PHE A 8 33.34 -8.06 -34.72
N SER A 9 33.95 -8.58 -33.66
CA SER A 9 33.19 -9.34 -32.65
C SER A 9 32.32 -8.36 -31.86
N PHE A 10 31.01 -8.36 -32.15
CA PHE A 10 30.01 -7.75 -31.28
C PHE A 10 29.86 -8.68 -30.04
N GLU A 11 30.56 -8.36 -28.98
CA GLU A 11 30.23 -8.89 -27.64
C GLU A 11 28.95 -8.21 -27.17
N ILE A 12 27.80 -8.89 -27.39
CA ILE A 12 26.55 -8.57 -26.72
C ILE A 12 26.74 -9.03 -25.27
N TYR A 13 27.06 -8.13 -24.38
CA TYR A 13 26.95 -8.36 -22.95
C TYR A 13 25.48 -8.57 -22.60
N LEU A 14 25.04 -9.83 -22.61
CA LEU A 14 23.80 -10.27 -22.00
C LEU A 14 23.92 -10.11 -20.48
N TYR A 15 23.58 -8.95 -19.96
CA TYR A 15 23.24 -8.78 -18.56
C TYR A 15 21.84 -9.37 -18.33
N GLY A 16 21.81 -10.65 -18.08
CA GLY A 16 20.62 -11.41 -17.71
C GLY A 16 21.03 -12.59 -16.86
N ALA A 17 21.37 -12.37 -15.59
CA ALA A 17 21.32 -13.46 -14.64
C ALA A 17 19.85 -13.89 -14.55
N ILE A 18 19.51 -15.01 -15.21
CA ILE A 18 18.20 -15.65 -15.03
C ILE A 18 18.13 -16.00 -13.54
N MET A 19 17.28 -15.29 -12.79
CA MET A 19 17.02 -15.64 -11.40
C MET A 19 16.32 -17.00 -11.40
N THR A 20 17.00 -18.01 -10.91
CA THR A 20 16.51 -19.38 -10.91
C THR A 20 15.42 -19.63 -9.87
N THR A 21 15.27 -18.73 -8.90
CA THR A 21 14.27 -18.80 -7.85
C THR A 21 13.29 -17.63 -7.98
N PRO A 22 11.97 -17.87 -8.01
CA PRO A 22 10.97 -16.82 -8.04
C PRO A 22 11.10 -15.91 -6.83
N LEU A 23 10.97 -14.58 -7.03
CA LEU A 23 10.85 -13.62 -5.95
C LEU A 23 9.47 -13.75 -5.28
N THR A 24 9.45 -13.70 -3.96
CA THR A 24 8.20 -13.61 -3.21
C THR A 24 7.59 -12.22 -3.37
N LEU A 25 6.32 -12.16 -3.82
CA LEU A 25 5.58 -10.93 -4.07
C LEU A 25 4.33 -10.90 -3.18
N GLY A 26 4.35 -10.06 -2.14
CA GLY A 26 3.23 -9.90 -1.21
C GLY A 26 2.34 -8.72 -1.56
N PHE A 27 1.03 -8.95 -1.67
CA PHE A 27 0.03 -7.88 -1.86
C PHE A 27 -1.33 -8.31 -1.29
N SER A 28 -2.24 -7.34 -1.12
CA SER A 28 -3.53 -7.67 -0.52
C SER A 28 -4.52 -8.22 -1.55
N PRO A 29 -5.52 -9.02 -1.11
CA PRO A 29 -6.59 -9.48 -1.98
C PRO A 29 -7.56 -8.35 -2.37
N CYS A 30 -7.35 -7.11 -1.89
CA CYS A 30 -8.21 -5.98 -2.20
C CYS A 30 -8.21 -5.63 -3.69
N PRO A 31 -9.33 -5.12 -4.23
CA PRO A 31 -9.50 -4.87 -5.67
C PRO A 31 -8.42 -4.00 -6.32
N ASN A 32 -7.90 -2.99 -5.62
CA ASN A 32 -6.85 -2.12 -6.15
C ASN A 32 -5.50 -2.85 -6.32
N ASP A 33 -5.12 -3.73 -5.39
CA ASP A 33 -3.87 -4.47 -5.47
C ASP A 33 -3.97 -5.60 -6.50
N THR A 34 -5.02 -6.43 -6.44
CA THR A 34 -5.24 -7.48 -7.43
C THR A 34 -5.33 -6.91 -8.86
N PHE A 35 -5.93 -5.73 -9.03
CA PHE A 35 -5.93 -5.02 -10.31
C PHE A 35 -4.53 -4.64 -10.79
N MET A 36 -3.69 -4.06 -9.92
CA MET A 36 -2.35 -3.59 -10.31
C MET A 36 -1.37 -4.73 -10.53
N PHE A 37 -1.43 -5.80 -9.71
CA PHE A 37 -0.48 -6.91 -9.77
C PHE A 37 -0.85 -8.01 -10.75
N TYR A 38 -2.11 -8.07 -11.19
CA TYR A 38 -2.58 -9.06 -12.18
C TYR A 38 -1.65 -9.22 -13.39
N PRO A 39 -1.20 -8.16 -14.08
CA PRO A 39 -0.32 -8.31 -15.24
C PRO A 39 1.06 -8.91 -14.91
N LEU A 40 1.60 -8.64 -13.73
CA LEU A 40 2.90 -9.19 -13.31
C LEU A 40 2.81 -10.69 -13.06
N VAL A 41 1.81 -11.12 -12.28
CA VAL A 41 1.67 -12.51 -11.89
C VAL A 41 1.17 -13.42 -13.02
N HIS A 42 0.53 -12.83 -14.05
CA HIS A 42 0.05 -13.55 -15.23
C HIS A 42 0.96 -13.39 -16.45
N GLY A 43 2.12 -12.76 -16.32
CA GLY A 43 3.09 -12.63 -17.42
C GLY A 43 2.61 -11.79 -18.60
N LEU A 44 1.75 -10.78 -18.34
CA LEU A 44 1.20 -9.90 -19.37
C LEU A 44 2.07 -8.67 -19.65
N VAL A 45 3.14 -8.50 -18.88
CA VAL A 45 4.16 -7.46 -19.05
C VAL A 45 5.55 -8.09 -18.99
N ASP A 46 6.54 -7.40 -19.56
CA ASP A 46 7.94 -7.85 -19.51
C ASP A 46 8.50 -7.67 -18.10
N THR A 47 8.88 -8.76 -17.47
CA THR A 47 9.49 -8.79 -16.14
C THR A 47 11.01 -8.94 -16.20
N VAL A 48 11.62 -8.80 -17.38
CA VAL A 48 13.08 -8.89 -17.61
C VAL A 48 13.65 -10.23 -17.05
N GLY A 49 12.88 -11.31 -17.20
CA GLY A 49 13.27 -12.64 -16.72
C GLY A 49 13.07 -12.89 -15.22
N ILE A 50 12.49 -11.94 -14.49
CA ILE A 50 12.09 -12.14 -13.09
C ILE A 50 10.75 -12.87 -13.05
N SER A 51 10.69 -13.98 -12.31
CA SER A 51 9.43 -14.67 -12.00
C SER A 51 9.01 -14.37 -10.56
N TYR A 52 7.71 -14.35 -10.32
CA TYR A 52 7.14 -14.04 -9.01
C TYR A 52 6.36 -15.22 -8.45
N LYS A 53 6.48 -15.41 -7.13
CA LYS A 53 5.60 -16.26 -6.34
C LYS A 53 4.73 -15.36 -5.49
N GLU A 54 3.47 -15.20 -5.88
CA GLU A 54 2.52 -14.35 -5.17
C GLU A 54 2.14 -14.93 -3.80
N ARG A 55 1.87 -14.01 -2.88
CA ARG A 55 1.33 -14.28 -1.55
C ARG A 55 0.32 -13.19 -1.20
N LEU A 56 -0.96 -13.56 -1.15
CA LEU A 56 -2.05 -12.67 -0.82
C LEU A 56 -2.34 -12.73 0.68
N GLU A 57 -2.23 -11.58 1.35
CA GLU A 57 -2.47 -11.44 2.79
C GLU A 57 -3.07 -10.03 3.06
N ASP A 58 -3.72 -9.84 4.19
CA ASP A 58 -4.12 -8.50 4.62
C ASP A 58 -2.90 -7.59 4.86
N VAL A 59 -3.13 -6.26 4.83
CA VAL A 59 -2.03 -5.29 4.89
C VAL A 59 -1.24 -5.33 6.21
N GLU A 60 -1.87 -5.66 7.34
CA GLU A 60 -1.15 -5.77 8.61
C GLU A 60 -0.27 -7.03 8.64
N THR A 61 -0.76 -8.14 8.11
CA THR A 61 0.04 -9.36 7.92
C THR A 61 1.24 -9.09 7.01
N LEU A 62 1.05 -8.39 5.88
CA LEU A 62 2.15 -7.99 4.99
C LEU A 62 3.16 -7.08 5.71
N ASN A 63 2.69 -6.12 6.51
CA ASN A 63 3.57 -5.27 7.33
C ASN A 63 4.43 -6.10 8.29
N GLN A 64 3.83 -7.10 8.96
CA GLN A 64 4.54 -7.98 9.89
C GLN A 64 5.55 -8.89 9.18
N LEU A 65 5.22 -9.39 7.99
CA LEU A 65 6.14 -10.19 7.17
C LEU A 65 7.32 -9.35 6.67
N ALA A 66 7.06 -8.10 6.25
CA ALA A 66 8.11 -7.16 5.86
C ALA A 66 9.04 -6.83 7.04
N LEU A 67 8.49 -6.65 8.25
CA LEU A 67 9.28 -6.41 9.46
C LEU A 67 10.25 -7.57 9.78
N LYS A 68 9.89 -8.79 9.38
CA LYS A 68 10.72 -10.00 9.54
C LYS A 68 11.64 -10.27 8.34
N GLY A 69 11.57 -9.45 7.29
CA GLY A 69 12.33 -9.66 6.06
C GLY A 69 11.92 -10.92 5.29
N GLU A 70 10.66 -11.37 5.40
CA GLU A 70 10.22 -12.63 4.79
C GLU A 70 9.88 -12.51 3.30
N LEU A 71 9.50 -11.31 2.81
CA LEU A 71 9.07 -11.06 1.43
C LEU A 71 10.13 -10.26 0.66
N ASP A 72 10.38 -10.62 -0.59
CA ASP A 72 11.36 -9.92 -1.43
C ASP A 72 10.81 -8.60 -1.97
N VAL A 73 9.55 -8.62 -2.40
CA VAL A 73 8.76 -7.45 -2.84
C VAL A 73 7.42 -7.50 -2.15
N THR A 74 6.95 -6.40 -1.59
CA THR A 74 5.65 -6.41 -0.91
C THR A 74 4.99 -5.05 -0.82
N LYS A 75 3.66 -5.06 -0.77
CA LYS A 75 2.86 -3.93 -0.31
C LYS A 75 3.06 -3.74 1.19
N VAL A 76 3.25 -2.49 1.62
CA VAL A 76 3.27 -2.13 3.03
C VAL A 76 2.58 -0.79 3.28
N SER A 77 2.10 -0.60 4.50
CA SER A 77 1.67 0.72 4.98
C SER A 77 2.87 1.65 5.15
N TYR A 78 2.69 2.96 4.93
CA TYR A 78 3.77 3.93 5.18
C TYR A 78 4.21 3.99 6.65
N HIS A 79 3.35 3.61 7.59
CA HIS A 79 3.74 3.40 8.98
C HIS A 79 4.82 2.30 9.10
N ALA A 80 4.56 1.15 8.48
CA ALA A 80 5.52 0.04 8.47
C ALA A 80 6.82 0.43 7.75
N LEU A 81 6.75 1.16 6.63
CA LEU A 81 7.93 1.66 5.92
C LEU A 81 8.86 2.44 6.85
N GLY A 82 8.32 3.24 7.78
CA GLY A 82 9.11 3.96 8.78
C GLY A 82 10.02 3.07 9.64
N HIS A 83 9.69 1.79 9.78
CA HIS A 83 10.43 0.82 10.59
C HIS A 83 11.37 -0.09 9.79
N ILE A 84 11.25 -0.14 8.46
CA ILE A 84 11.95 -1.13 7.62
C ILE A 84 12.87 -0.51 6.57
N ARG A 85 13.15 0.80 6.65
CA ARG A 85 13.96 1.53 5.64
C ARG A 85 15.37 0.97 5.44
N ASP A 86 15.95 0.37 6.48
CA ASP A 86 17.29 -0.23 6.41
C ASP A 86 17.31 -1.47 5.51
N GLU A 87 16.22 -2.23 5.47
CA GLU A 87 16.11 -3.48 4.72
C GLU A 87 15.44 -3.32 3.36
N TYR A 88 14.49 -2.40 3.25
CA TYR A 88 13.67 -2.22 2.06
C TYR A 88 13.82 -0.82 1.44
N ALA A 89 13.75 -0.78 0.11
CA ALA A 89 13.60 0.43 -0.67
C ALA A 89 12.16 0.57 -1.15
N LEU A 90 11.60 1.78 -1.07
CA LEU A 90 10.30 2.11 -1.64
C LEU A 90 10.41 2.19 -3.16
N LEU A 91 9.44 1.64 -3.87
CA LEU A 91 9.25 1.82 -5.30
C LEU A 91 8.42 3.08 -5.58
N ARG A 92 8.66 3.70 -6.74
CA ARG A 92 7.91 4.88 -7.17
C ARG A 92 6.53 4.55 -7.71
N SER A 93 6.33 3.30 -8.16
CA SER A 93 5.08 2.79 -8.70
C SER A 93 4.31 1.93 -7.70
N GLY A 94 3.02 1.70 -7.94
CA GLY A 94 2.15 0.84 -7.14
C GLY A 94 1.66 1.45 -5.83
N SER A 95 1.88 2.74 -5.59
CA SER A 95 1.46 3.40 -4.36
C SER A 95 -0.06 3.61 -4.31
N ALA A 96 -0.65 3.38 -3.14
CA ALA A 96 -1.96 3.85 -2.76
C ALA A 96 -1.79 5.21 -2.05
N LEU A 97 -1.94 6.28 -2.81
CA LEU A 97 -1.79 7.66 -2.40
C LEU A 97 -2.78 8.50 -3.19
N GLY A 98 -3.42 9.46 -2.56
CA GLY A 98 -4.42 10.27 -3.26
C GLY A 98 -5.08 11.31 -2.38
N ARG A 99 -6.24 11.80 -2.83
CA ARG A 99 -7.10 12.74 -2.09
C ARG A 99 -8.48 12.11 -1.89
N GLY A 100 -9.11 12.43 -0.76
CA GLY A 100 -10.44 11.91 -0.43
C GLY A 100 -10.47 10.40 -0.16
N CYS A 101 -9.33 9.74 0.06
CA CYS A 101 -9.20 8.28 0.17
C CYS A 101 -8.74 7.80 1.56
N GLY A 102 -8.80 8.64 2.57
CA GLY A 102 -8.29 8.33 3.91
C GLY A 102 -9.14 7.35 4.72
N PRO A 103 -8.58 6.80 5.79
CA PRO A 103 -9.33 6.01 6.77
C PRO A 103 -10.42 6.86 7.44
N LEU A 104 -11.53 6.20 7.79
CA LEU A 104 -12.61 6.84 8.54
C LEU A 104 -12.65 6.31 9.97
N LEU A 105 -12.89 7.20 10.91
CA LEU A 105 -13.28 6.83 12.26
C LEU A 105 -14.80 6.85 12.33
N VAL A 106 -15.38 5.69 12.65
CA VAL A 106 -16.82 5.49 12.70
C VAL A 106 -17.29 5.08 14.09
N THR A 107 -18.52 5.42 14.40
CA THR A 107 -19.21 5.11 15.67
C THR A 107 -20.63 4.67 15.39
N LYS A 108 -21.26 4.01 16.38
CA LYS A 108 -22.66 3.63 16.30
C LYS A 108 -23.59 4.84 16.35
N ASP A 109 -23.30 5.76 17.24
CA ASP A 109 -24.08 6.99 17.43
C ASP A 109 -23.20 8.20 17.06
N ALA A 110 -23.80 9.30 16.66
CA ALA A 110 -23.08 10.54 16.42
C ALA A 110 -22.57 11.09 17.76
N ILE A 111 -21.24 11.15 17.95
CA ILE A 111 -20.59 11.69 19.14
C ILE A 111 -19.53 12.73 18.73
N ASP A 112 -19.17 13.62 19.66
CA ASP A 112 -18.10 14.57 19.44
C ASP A 112 -16.73 13.86 19.49
N PRO A 113 -15.76 14.20 18.62
CA PRO A 113 -14.39 13.64 18.69
C PRO A 113 -13.73 13.79 20.06
N ALA A 114 -14.06 14.83 20.82
CA ALA A 114 -13.55 15.03 22.19
C ALA A 114 -14.00 13.91 23.16
N ASP A 115 -15.12 13.25 22.88
CA ASP A 115 -15.67 12.17 23.70
C ASP A 115 -14.98 10.81 23.49
N LEU A 116 -14.01 10.74 22.56
CA LEU A 116 -13.24 9.50 22.33
C LEU A 116 -12.23 9.17 23.42
N ARG A 117 -11.87 10.14 24.27
CA ARG A 117 -10.88 9.93 25.33
C ARG A 117 -11.35 8.85 26.29
N GLY A 118 -10.48 7.84 26.47
CA GLY A 118 -10.78 6.69 27.34
C GLY A 118 -11.67 5.61 26.71
N ARG A 119 -12.24 5.85 25.54
CA ARG A 119 -13.03 4.86 24.81
C ARG A 119 -12.16 3.81 24.11
N THR A 120 -12.75 2.67 23.84
CA THR A 120 -12.12 1.59 23.08
C THR A 120 -12.26 1.82 21.58
N ILE A 121 -11.15 1.77 20.85
CA ILE A 121 -11.13 2.00 19.40
C ILE A 121 -10.58 0.77 18.70
N ALA A 122 -11.38 0.15 17.85
CA ALA A 122 -10.92 -0.91 16.97
C ALA A 122 -10.02 -0.34 15.85
N ILE A 123 -8.91 -1.01 15.59
CA ILE A 123 -7.96 -0.64 14.54
C ILE A 123 -7.60 -1.86 13.70
N PRO A 124 -7.34 -1.69 12.37
CA PRO A 124 -7.04 -2.81 11.48
C PRO A 124 -5.64 -3.39 11.65
N GLY A 125 -4.76 -2.72 12.39
CA GLY A 125 -3.41 -3.20 12.66
C GLY A 125 -2.52 -2.14 13.29
N ARG A 126 -1.46 -2.60 13.96
CA ARG A 126 -0.53 -1.72 14.71
C ARG A 126 0.44 -0.97 13.82
N LEU A 127 0.71 -1.48 12.62
CA LEU A 127 1.62 -0.88 11.65
C LEU A 127 0.89 -0.23 10.46
N THR A 128 -0.45 -0.16 10.52
CA THR A 128 -1.23 0.49 9.47
C THR A 128 -1.06 2.01 9.48
N THR A 129 -1.07 2.63 8.32
CA THR A 129 -1.10 4.10 8.21
C THR A 129 -2.37 4.68 8.84
N ALA A 130 -3.45 3.91 8.92
CA ALA A 130 -4.67 4.29 9.60
C ALA A 130 -4.43 4.59 11.09
N LEU A 131 -3.71 3.71 11.80
CA LEU A 131 -3.32 3.96 13.20
C LEU A 131 -2.32 5.12 13.31
N LEU A 132 -1.34 5.22 12.39
CA LEU A 132 -0.39 6.33 12.39
C LEU A 132 -1.13 7.68 12.33
N LEU A 133 -2.06 7.83 11.40
CA LEU A 133 -2.85 9.06 11.23
C LEU A 133 -3.71 9.36 12.46
N LEU A 134 -4.35 8.34 13.04
CA LEU A 134 -5.13 8.52 14.27
C LEU A 134 -4.27 9.00 15.44
N ARG A 135 -3.05 8.47 15.59
CA ARG A 135 -2.09 8.88 16.62
C ARG A 135 -1.52 10.29 16.39
N LEU A 136 -1.37 10.69 15.12
CA LEU A 136 -0.98 12.06 14.76
C LEU A 136 -2.13 13.04 14.98
N PHE A 137 -3.38 12.62 14.73
CA PHE A 137 -4.58 13.43 14.98
C PHE A 137 -4.78 13.72 16.47
N ASP A 138 -4.79 12.68 17.30
CA ASP A 138 -4.90 12.82 18.76
C ASP A 138 -3.97 11.84 19.48
N PRO A 139 -2.81 12.32 19.94
CA PRO A 139 -1.84 11.48 20.65
C PRO A 139 -2.32 11.01 22.04
N THR A 140 -3.46 11.50 22.52
CA THR A 140 -4.03 11.07 23.83
C THR A 140 -4.83 9.79 23.73
N LEU A 141 -5.26 9.38 22.52
CA LEU A 141 -5.93 8.12 22.29
C LEU A 141 -4.96 6.95 22.46
N LYS A 142 -5.27 6.01 23.35
CA LYS A 142 -4.35 4.91 23.73
C LYS A 142 -5.02 3.54 23.78
N ASN A 143 -6.35 3.49 23.88
CA ASN A 143 -7.07 2.24 24.09
C ASN A 143 -7.48 1.62 22.78
N PHE A 144 -6.50 0.95 22.12
CA PHE A 144 -6.68 0.33 20.81
C PHE A 144 -6.83 -1.19 20.90
N ILE A 145 -7.85 -1.73 20.21
CA ILE A 145 -8.07 -3.16 20.02
C ILE A 145 -7.80 -3.49 18.55
N VAL A 146 -6.83 -4.38 18.31
CA VAL A 146 -6.51 -4.86 16.94
C VAL A 146 -7.49 -5.97 16.57
N MET A 147 -8.07 -5.86 15.39
CA MET A 147 -8.93 -6.91 14.81
C MET A 147 -8.89 -6.84 13.27
N PRO A 148 -9.27 -7.91 12.56
CA PRO A 148 -9.42 -7.88 11.11
C PRO A 148 -10.30 -6.73 10.65
N PHE A 149 -9.91 -6.03 9.57
CA PHE A 149 -10.59 -4.81 9.14
C PHE A 149 -12.08 -5.02 8.81
N ASN A 150 -12.43 -6.20 8.29
CA ASN A 150 -13.79 -6.60 7.95
C ASN A 150 -14.68 -6.87 9.18
N GLU A 151 -14.11 -7.05 10.37
CA GLU A 151 -14.86 -7.27 11.62
C GLU A 151 -15.13 -5.97 12.39
N ILE A 152 -14.44 -4.86 12.03
CA ILE A 152 -14.49 -3.60 12.78
C ILE A 152 -15.89 -3.00 12.81
N MET A 153 -16.60 -2.97 11.67
CA MET A 153 -17.94 -2.38 11.60
C MET A 153 -18.94 -3.13 12.48
N ASP A 154 -18.92 -4.46 12.45
CA ASP A 154 -19.77 -5.29 13.29
C ASP A 154 -19.45 -5.11 14.77
N ALA A 155 -18.16 -5.06 15.14
CA ALA A 155 -17.75 -4.83 16.52
C ALA A 155 -18.25 -3.49 17.08
N VAL A 156 -18.28 -2.44 16.26
CA VAL A 156 -18.85 -1.13 16.63
C VAL A 156 -20.39 -1.22 16.78
N LEU A 157 -21.07 -1.88 15.83
CA LEU A 157 -22.54 -2.02 15.85
C LEU A 157 -23.05 -2.71 17.09
N ILE A 158 -22.43 -3.83 17.48
CA ILE A 158 -22.84 -4.61 18.64
C ILE A 158 -22.32 -4.06 19.96
N GLY A 159 -21.49 -2.99 19.92
CA GLY A 159 -20.97 -2.32 21.10
C GLY A 159 -19.81 -3.03 21.81
N ASN A 160 -19.09 -3.91 21.11
CA ASN A 160 -17.86 -4.52 21.62
C ASN A 160 -16.71 -3.52 21.72
N VAL A 161 -16.75 -2.49 20.89
CA VAL A 161 -15.87 -1.32 20.91
C VAL A 161 -16.71 -0.05 20.72
N ASP A 162 -16.21 1.08 21.21
CA ASP A 162 -16.92 2.36 21.12
C ASP A 162 -16.80 3.02 19.75
N ALA A 163 -15.67 2.80 19.07
CA ALA A 163 -15.39 3.34 17.75
C ALA A 163 -14.51 2.38 16.94
N GLY A 164 -14.45 2.58 15.63
CA GLY A 164 -13.61 1.79 14.75
C GLY A 164 -12.95 2.61 13.65
N VAL A 165 -11.69 2.33 13.34
CA VAL A 165 -11.00 2.89 12.18
C VAL A 165 -11.18 1.94 11.02
N ILE A 166 -11.99 2.33 10.04
CA ILE A 166 -12.26 1.55 8.85
C ILE A 166 -11.41 2.00 7.67
N ILE A 167 -11.05 1.02 6.84
CA ILE A 167 -10.21 1.15 5.65
C ILE A 167 -10.84 0.40 4.47
N HIS A 168 -10.21 0.47 3.31
CA HIS A 168 -10.60 -0.28 2.11
C HIS A 168 -12.05 0.00 1.69
N GLU A 169 -12.77 -1.03 1.26
CA GLU A 169 -14.16 -0.97 0.80
C GLU A 169 -15.15 -0.56 1.89
N SER A 170 -14.85 -0.74 3.17
CA SER A 170 -15.70 -0.31 4.28
C SER A 170 -16.01 1.18 4.24
N ARG A 171 -15.12 1.99 3.61
CA ARG A 171 -15.36 3.42 3.38
C ARG A 171 -16.62 3.69 2.55
N PHE A 172 -17.01 2.77 1.67
CA PHE A 172 -18.16 2.91 0.78
C PHE A 172 -19.44 2.33 1.39
N THR A 173 -19.31 1.41 2.35
CA THR A 173 -20.43 0.58 2.83
C THR A 173 -20.90 0.94 4.25
N TYR A 174 -20.11 1.63 5.07
CA TYR A 174 -20.42 1.89 6.49
C TYR A 174 -21.78 2.55 6.75
N GLN A 175 -22.27 3.40 5.83
CA GLN A 175 -23.57 4.03 5.96
C GLN A 175 -24.72 3.01 5.87
N GLY A 176 -24.57 2.01 5.00
CA GLY A 176 -25.52 0.88 4.89
C GLY A 176 -25.60 0.05 6.15
N PHE A 177 -24.53 0.02 6.96
CA PHE A 177 -24.50 -0.59 8.30
C PHE A 177 -25.12 0.31 9.38
N GLY A 178 -25.56 1.53 9.06
CA GLY A 178 -26.10 2.47 10.05
C GLY A 178 -25.05 3.11 10.95
N LEU A 179 -23.76 3.09 10.55
CA LEU A 179 -22.68 3.72 11.28
C LEU A 179 -22.55 5.20 10.90
N HIS A 180 -22.07 6.01 11.84
CA HIS A 180 -21.81 7.44 11.66
C HIS A 180 -20.30 7.70 11.45
N LYS A 181 -19.97 8.45 10.39
CA LYS A 181 -18.63 8.99 10.21
C LYS A 181 -18.39 10.09 11.23
N MET A 182 -17.50 9.85 12.18
CA MET A 182 -17.11 10.86 13.16
C MET A 182 -15.97 11.72 12.63
N LEU A 183 -14.99 11.11 11.96
CA LEU A 183 -13.79 11.76 11.45
C LEU A 183 -13.35 11.12 10.14
N ASP A 184 -12.97 11.94 9.17
CA ASP A 184 -12.21 11.53 8.00
C ASP A 184 -10.75 11.93 8.21
N LEU A 185 -9.88 10.93 8.44
CA LEU A 185 -8.44 11.17 8.66
C LEU A 185 -7.74 11.66 7.38
N GLY A 186 -8.31 11.39 6.21
CA GLY A 186 -7.82 11.94 4.94
C GLY A 186 -8.14 13.43 4.80
N GLU A 187 -9.39 13.83 5.04
CA GLU A 187 -9.80 15.26 5.04
C GLU A 187 -8.98 16.04 6.08
N TRP A 188 -8.76 15.46 7.26
CA TRP A 188 -7.90 16.06 8.28
C TRP A 188 -6.47 16.25 7.78
N TRP A 189 -5.86 15.17 7.23
CA TRP A 189 -4.48 15.21 6.73
C TRP A 189 -4.31 16.26 5.62
N GLU A 190 -5.21 16.27 4.65
CA GLU A 190 -5.17 17.19 3.51
C GLU A 190 -5.29 18.66 3.97
N ARG A 191 -6.14 18.94 4.96
CA ARG A 191 -6.27 20.28 5.54
C ARG A 191 -5.01 20.71 6.29
N GLU A 192 -4.40 19.82 7.08
CA GLU A 192 -3.23 20.12 7.91
C GLU A 192 -1.91 20.20 7.11
N SER A 193 -1.79 19.43 6.04
CA SER A 193 -0.55 19.35 5.26
C SER A 193 -0.62 20.05 3.90
N GLY A 194 -1.81 20.22 3.35
CA GLY A 194 -2.02 20.63 1.95
C GLY A 194 -1.67 19.54 0.92
N LEU A 195 -1.22 18.37 1.37
CA LEU A 195 -0.69 17.28 0.53
C LEU A 195 -1.71 16.14 0.42
N PRO A 196 -1.62 15.32 -0.65
CA PRO A 196 -2.40 14.09 -0.74
C PRO A 196 -2.04 13.13 0.40
N ILE A 197 -2.96 12.22 0.75
CA ILE A 197 -2.73 11.27 1.83
C ILE A 197 -1.98 10.05 1.34
N PRO A 198 -0.78 9.72 1.91
CA PRO A 198 -0.07 8.48 1.62
C PRO A 198 -0.63 7.37 2.52
N LEU A 199 -1.05 6.25 1.92
CA LEU A 199 -1.62 5.11 2.65
C LEU A 199 -0.69 3.91 2.67
N GLY A 200 -0.19 3.49 1.52
CA GLY A 200 0.73 2.38 1.39
C GLY A 200 1.50 2.41 0.07
N GLY A 201 2.65 1.75 0.04
CA GLY A 201 3.52 1.67 -1.13
C GLY A 201 4.05 0.26 -1.32
N ILE A 202 4.74 0.06 -2.44
CA ILE A 202 5.43 -1.19 -2.73
C ILE A 202 6.90 -1.03 -2.37
N VAL A 203 7.44 -1.99 -1.66
CA VAL A 203 8.84 -2.03 -1.27
C VAL A 203 9.53 -3.27 -1.82
N ALA A 204 10.81 -3.14 -2.12
CA ALA A 204 11.67 -4.24 -2.53
C ALA A 204 12.89 -4.33 -1.60
N LYS A 205 13.34 -5.54 -1.26
CA LYS A 205 14.55 -5.72 -0.45
C LYS A 205 15.76 -5.06 -1.11
N ARG A 206 16.51 -4.27 -0.35
CA ARG A 206 17.75 -3.66 -0.82
C ARG A 206 18.81 -4.69 -1.21
N SER A 207 18.79 -5.88 -0.59
CA SER A 207 19.69 -7.00 -0.90
C SER A 207 19.52 -7.57 -2.32
N LEU A 208 18.42 -7.26 -3.02
CA LEU A 208 18.23 -7.62 -4.43
C LEU A 208 19.16 -6.83 -5.37
N GLY A 209 19.69 -5.70 -4.90
CA GLY A 209 20.57 -4.82 -5.68
C GLY A 209 19.81 -3.89 -6.63
N ALA A 210 20.42 -2.74 -6.94
CA ALA A 210 19.79 -1.66 -7.70
C ALA A 210 19.23 -2.11 -9.05
N GLY A 211 19.97 -2.90 -9.82
CA GLY A 211 19.52 -3.36 -11.16
C GLY A 211 18.25 -4.20 -11.12
N THR A 212 18.12 -5.08 -10.09
CA THR A 212 16.91 -5.88 -9.91
C THR A 212 15.74 -5.00 -9.43
N ILE A 213 15.99 -4.08 -8.51
CA ILE A 213 14.96 -3.15 -8.02
C ILE A 213 14.44 -2.28 -9.17
N ASP A 214 15.31 -1.77 -10.03
CA ASP A 214 14.92 -0.99 -11.21
C ASP A 214 14.11 -1.82 -12.23
N ALA A 215 14.42 -3.11 -12.37
CA ALA A 215 13.64 -4.01 -13.23
C ALA A 215 12.24 -4.27 -12.66
N ILE A 216 12.13 -4.49 -11.33
CA ILE A 216 10.86 -4.63 -10.61
C ILE A 216 10.01 -3.35 -10.74
N GLU A 217 10.63 -2.19 -10.55
CA GLU A 217 9.99 -0.88 -10.69
C GLU A 217 9.38 -0.70 -12.09
N ARG A 218 10.14 -1.02 -13.15
CA ARG A 218 9.63 -0.94 -14.53
C ARG A 218 8.47 -1.88 -14.77
N ALA A 219 8.61 -3.16 -14.37
CA ALA A 219 7.58 -4.16 -14.56
C ALA A 219 6.28 -3.77 -13.82
N LEU A 220 6.38 -3.24 -12.60
CA LEU A 220 5.22 -2.77 -11.83
C LEU A 220 4.54 -1.59 -12.52
N ARG A 221 5.29 -0.59 -12.96
CA ARG A 221 4.75 0.56 -13.69
C ARG A 221 4.06 0.14 -14.98
N ASP A 222 4.66 -0.77 -15.73
CA ASP A 222 4.09 -1.31 -16.96
C ASP A 222 2.83 -2.13 -16.66
N GLY A 223 2.81 -2.86 -15.53
CA GLY A 223 1.62 -3.55 -15.02
C GLY A 223 0.47 -2.60 -14.71
N VAL A 224 0.73 -1.52 -13.97
CA VAL A 224 -0.28 -0.48 -13.70
C VAL A 224 -0.81 0.12 -15.01
N ALA A 225 0.07 0.43 -15.96
CA ALA A 225 -0.32 0.97 -17.27
C ALA A 225 -1.16 -0.02 -18.06
N TYR A 226 -0.79 -1.31 -18.07
CA TYR A 226 -1.55 -2.37 -18.72
C TYR A 226 -2.97 -2.49 -18.15
N SER A 227 -3.10 -2.57 -16.83
CA SER A 227 -4.39 -2.70 -16.16
C SER A 227 -5.29 -1.50 -16.42
N ARG A 228 -4.75 -0.28 -16.40
CA ARG A 228 -5.51 0.94 -16.73
C ARG A 228 -5.98 0.95 -18.18
N ALA A 229 -5.18 0.41 -19.11
CA ALA A 229 -5.56 0.30 -20.53
C ALA A 229 -6.55 -0.86 -20.80
N ASN A 230 -6.55 -1.89 -19.97
CA ASN A 230 -7.33 -3.12 -20.14
C ASN A 230 -8.09 -3.48 -18.85
N PRO A 231 -8.97 -2.61 -18.31
CA PRO A 231 -9.56 -2.78 -16.97
C PRO A 231 -10.36 -4.08 -16.79
N ALA A 232 -10.95 -4.61 -17.86
CA ALA A 232 -11.70 -5.86 -17.80
C ALA A 232 -10.81 -7.13 -17.70
N SER A 233 -9.51 -7.03 -18.00
CA SER A 233 -8.62 -8.19 -18.02
C SER A 233 -8.44 -8.83 -16.63
N ALA A 234 -8.44 -8.01 -15.57
CA ALA A 234 -8.28 -8.46 -14.19
C ALA A 234 -9.59 -8.85 -13.50
N ALA A 235 -10.76 -8.68 -14.14
CA ALA A 235 -12.07 -8.79 -13.49
C ALA A 235 -12.28 -10.16 -12.78
N HIS A 236 -11.93 -11.25 -13.46
CA HIS A 236 -12.07 -12.60 -12.90
C HIS A 236 -11.14 -12.79 -11.68
N TYR A 237 -9.89 -12.37 -11.80
CA TYR A 237 -8.90 -12.46 -10.72
C TYR A 237 -9.29 -11.62 -9.52
N ILE A 238 -9.80 -10.40 -9.72
CA ILE A 238 -10.33 -9.56 -8.66
C ILE A 238 -11.49 -10.26 -7.95
N HIS A 239 -12.46 -10.78 -8.71
CA HIS A 239 -13.63 -11.46 -8.15
C HIS A 239 -13.26 -12.74 -7.36
N GLU A 240 -12.22 -13.45 -7.78
CA GLU A 240 -11.76 -14.67 -7.10
C GLU A 240 -11.15 -14.37 -5.72
N HIS A 241 -10.57 -13.17 -5.53
CA HIS A 241 -9.81 -12.82 -4.32
C HIS A 241 -10.46 -11.75 -3.45
N ALA A 242 -11.31 -10.89 -4.00
CA ALA A 242 -11.93 -9.81 -3.25
C ALA A 242 -12.88 -10.35 -2.17
N GLN A 243 -12.87 -9.69 -1.00
CA GLN A 243 -13.87 -9.93 0.04
C GLN A 243 -15.21 -9.26 -0.30
N GLU A 244 -15.16 -8.10 -0.95
CA GLU A 244 -16.33 -7.38 -1.45
C GLU A 244 -16.73 -7.94 -2.82
N MET A 245 -17.96 -8.39 -2.95
CA MET A 245 -18.48 -9.02 -4.16
C MET A 245 -19.32 -8.06 -5.02
N ASN A 246 -19.62 -6.86 -4.53
CA ASN A 246 -20.37 -5.87 -5.29
C ASN A 246 -19.43 -5.20 -6.32
N GLU A 247 -19.72 -5.38 -7.60
CA GLU A 247 -18.90 -4.86 -8.72
C GLU A 247 -18.80 -3.32 -8.70
N GLU A 248 -19.87 -2.62 -8.28
CA GLU A 248 -19.87 -1.15 -8.21
C GLU A 248 -18.91 -0.67 -7.11
N VAL A 249 -18.92 -1.35 -5.95
CA VAL A 249 -18.00 -1.06 -4.84
C VAL A 249 -16.55 -1.38 -5.24
N CYS A 250 -16.30 -2.53 -5.87
CA CYS A 250 -14.98 -2.88 -6.38
C CYS A 250 -14.46 -1.84 -7.39
N SER A 251 -15.32 -1.42 -8.33
CA SER A 251 -14.98 -0.40 -9.34
C SER A 251 -14.68 0.96 -8.71
N ALA A 252 -15.50 1.38 -7.73
CA ALA A 252 -15.29 2.61 -6.98
C ALA A 252 -13.98 2.56 -6.18
N HIS A 253 -13.67 1.41 -5.56
CA HIS A 253 -12.42 1.17 -4.85
C HIS A 253 -11.22 1.31 -5.79
N ILE A 254 -11.21 0.61 -6.92
CA ILE A 254 -10.14 0.72 -7.92
C ILE A 254 -9.99 2.18 -8.38
N GLY A 255 -11.08 2.84 -8.74
CA GLY A 255 -11.07 4.24 -9.21
C GLY A 255 -10.53 5.23 -8.19
N LEU A 256 -10.69 4.95 -6.88
CA LEU A 256 -10.19 5.81 -5.81
C LEU A 256 -8.70 5.59 -5.52
N TYR A 257 -8.23 4.34 -5.51
CA TYR A 257 -6.89 3.98 -5.04
C TYR A 257 -5.88 3.75 -6.16
N VAL A 258 -6.32 3.48 -7.42
CA VAL A 258 -5.42 3.34 -8.57
C VAL A 258 -5.53 4.59 -9.43
N ASN A 259 -4.56 5.47 -9.31
CA ASN A 259 -4.54 6.79 -9.94
C ASN A 259 -3.12 7.11 -10.48
N ASP A 260 -2.82 8.36 -10.78
CA ASP A 260 -1.53 8.74 -11.33
C ASP A 260 -0.37 8.48 -10.37
N PHE A 261 -0.60 8.59 -9.05
CA PHE A 261 0.40 8.22 -8.03
C PHE A 261 0.69 6.70 -8.00
N SER A 262 -0.22 5.87 -8.49
CA SER A 262 0.06 4.44 -8.66
C SER A 262 0.98 4.16 -9.86
N SER A 263 1.01 5.05 -10.84
CA SER A 263 1.95 4.96 -11.97
C SER A 263 3.34 5.50 -11.60
N ASP A 264 3.39 6.66 -10.95
CA ASP A 264 4.61 7.27 -10.40
C ASP A 264 4.22 8.25 -9.28
N LEU A 265 4.94 8.22 -8.17
CA LEU A 265 4.71 9.13 -7.03
C LEU A 265 4.84 10.61 -7.40
N GLY A 266 5.67 10.93 -8.38
CA GLY A 266 6.01 12.31 -8.71
C GLY A 266 6.57 13.09 -7.52
N ASP A 267 6.85 14.36 -7.70
CA ASP A 267 7.39 15.21 -6.62
C ASP A 267 6.37 15.47 -5.51
N GLU A 268 5.08 15.52 -5.85
CA GLU A 268 4.02 15.75 -4.85
C GLU A 268 3.84 14.54 -3.94
N GLY A 269 3.80 13.33 -4.48
CA GLY A 269 3.71 12.10 -3.71
C GLY A 269 4.93 11.89 -2.82
N ILE A 270 6.13 12.17 -3.34
CA ILE A 270 7.38 12.09 -2.56
C ILE A 270 7.33 13.07 -1.37
N ARG A 271 6.91 14.33 -1.60
CA ARG A 271 6.76 15.31 -0.51
C ARG A 271 5.71 14.88 0.51
N ALA A 272 4.63 14.26 0.07
CA ALA A 272 3.58 13.78 0.97
C ALA A 272 4.10 12.66 1.89
N ILE A 273 4.83 11.70 1.35
CA ILE A 273 5.45 10.60 2.10
C ILE A 273 6.48 11.16 3.08
N GLN A 274 7.37 12.04 2.63
CA GLN A 274 8.36 12.67 3.51
C GLN A 274 7.69 13.41 4.67
N CYS A 275 6.68 14.24 4.39
CA CYS A 275 5.94 14.96 5.42
C CYS A 275 5.29 14.03 6.45
N LEU A 276 4.72 12.89 5.99
CA LEU A 276 4.11 11.89 6.90
C LEU A 276 5.15 11.25 7.81
N LEU A 277 6.28 10.83 7.23
CA LEU A 277 7.35 10.17 7.98
C LEU A 277 8.03 11.14 8.95
N ASP A 278 8.31 12.38 8.54
CA ASP A 278 8.88 13.42 9.42
C ASP A 278 7.97 13.69 10.63
N ARG A 279 6.66 13.83 10.42
CA ARG A 279 5.69 14.00 11.52
C ARG A 279 5.64 12.79 12.43
N ALA A 280 5.75 11.58 11.88
CA ALA A 280 5.77 10.34 12.66
C ALA A 280 7.05 10.21 13.51
N GLU A 281 8.21 10.59 12.96
CA GLU A 281 9.50 10.66 13.69
C GLU A 281 9.44 11.70 14.82
N MET A 282 8.99 12.91 14.51
CA MET A 282 8.84 13.99 15.50
C MET A 282 7.90 13.63 16.65
N ALA A 283 6.85 12.85 16.36
CA ALA A 283 5.92 12.34 17.37
C ALA A 283 6.44 11.09 18.10
N GLY A 284 7.63 10.57 17.77
CA GLY A 284 8.19 9.36 18.35
C GLY A 284 7.37 8.10 18.06
N ILE A 285 6.63 8.07 16.93
CA ILE A 285 5.82 6.93 16.51
C ILE A 285 6.66 5.91 15.76
N ILE A 286 7.59 6.39 14.93
CA ILE A 286 8.58 5.59 14.22
C ILE A 286 9.99 6.02 14.62
N PRO A 287 11.02 5.18 14.43
CA PRO A 287 12.40 5.56 14.69
C PRO A 287 12.87 6.63 13.70
N VAL A 288 13.73 7.53 14.18
CA VAL A 288 14.44 8.47 13.31
C VAL A 288 15.41 7.70 12.41
N SER A 289 15.40 7.96 11.12
CA SER A 289 16.29 7.30 10.16
C SER A 289 16.86 8.28 9.15
N THR A 290 18.16 8.13 8.86
CA THR A 290 18.86 8.85 7.78
C THR A 290 18.90 8.06 6.49
N VAL A 291 18.40 6.82 6.47
CA VAL A 291 18.36 5.98 5.27
C VAL A 291 17.28 6.52 4.33
N PRO A 292 17.63 6.81 3.07
CA PRO A 292 16.63 7.24 2.09
C PRO A 292 15.61 6.12 1.86
N PHE A 293 14.35 6.48 1.66
CA PHE A 293 13.33 5.46 1.40
C PHE A 293 13.34 4.94 -0.04
N PHE A 294 13.98 5.63 -0.99
CA PHE A 294 14.31 5.08 -2.32
C PHE A 294 15.69 4.41 -2.32
N ASN A 295 15.93 3.63 -3.40
CA ASN A 295 17.23 2.99 -3.61
C ASN A 295 18.24 3.98 -4.19
#